data_6beff6d9f094a69a720afae348d6d193
#
_entry.id   6beff6d9f094a69a720afae348d6d193
#
_cell.length_a   1.000
_cell.length_b   1.000
_cell.length_c   1.000
_cell.angle_alpha   90.00
_cell.angle_beta   90.00
_cell.angle_gamma   90.00
#
_symmetry.space_group_name_H-M   'P 1'
#
loop_
_entity.id
_entity.type
_entity.pdbx_description
1 polymer ?
#
loop_
_entity_poly.entity_id
_entity_poly.type
_entity_poly.pdbx_seq_one_letter_code
_entity_poly.pdbx_strand_id
1 'polypeptide(L)'
;CSFLNFFDSSIHFELSFMNMGTDAESFEKSVRIPFRKDEFNPVRAEYSQMLKKQLSQGNNGLTKTKYLTFGIEAESMRQAKPRLAHIENDLLNNFRRLGVIAIPLDGKERLRLMHAMFHMGDDDKFFFDWKWLVESGLSVKDFIAPTAFVFKSNRTFQMGSLYGSMSFLSITASDLSDRMLADFLDMESSQIVTMHIQSVDQTAAIKTIKRTITELDRSKIEEQKKAVRAGYDM
;
A
#
# COMPACT_ATOMS: atom_id res chain seq x y z
N CYS A 1 -0.53 16.29 -9.58
CA CYS A 1 -0.15 16.80 -8.24
C CYS A 1 -1.31 17.38 -7.42
N SER A 2 -2.49 17.67 -8.01
CA SER A 2 -3.61 18.24 -7.24
C SER A 2 -4.20 17.28 -6.19
N PHE A 3 -4.11 15.96 -6.42
CA PHE A 3 -4.58 14.97 -5.46
C PHE A 3 -3.78 14.97 -4.15
N LEU A 4 -2.47 15.08 -4.22
CA LEU A 4 -1.62 15.12 -3.02
C LEU A 4 -1.79 16.42 -2.22
N ASN A 5 -2.13 17.51 -2.88
CA ASN A 5 -2.39 18.80 -2.22
C ASN A 5 -3.72 18.85 -1.45
N PHE A 6 -4.56 17.82 -1.59
CA PHE A 6 -5.80 17.69 -0.83
C PHE A 6 -5.54 17.42 0.66
N PHE A 7 -4.44 16.73 0.98
CA PHE A 7 -4.11 16.35 2.34
C PHE A 7 -3.40 17.49 3.07
N ASP A 8 -3.99 17.97 4.14
CA ASP A 8 -3.34 18.93 5.03
C ASP A 8 -2.27 18.24 5.93
N SER A 9 -1.46 19.02 6.63
CA SER A 9 -0.35 18.52 7.46
C SER A 9 -0.80 17.66 8.65
N SER A 10 -2.09 17.64 8.98
CA SER A 10 -2.67 16.83 10.06
C SER A 10 -3.09 15.43 9.61
N ILE A 11 -3.03 15.15 8.31
CA ILE A 11 -3.43 13.88 7.74
C ILE A 11 -2.17 13.11 7.34
N HIS A 12 -1.99 11.95 7.95
CA HIS A 12 -0.99 10.97 7.54
C HIS A 12 -1.63 9.98 6.59
N PHE A 13 -1.02 9.73 5.46
CA PHE A 13 -1.54 8.72 4.55
C PHE A 13 -0.45 7.83 3.98
N GLU A 14 -0.88 6.67 3.56
CA GLU A 14 -0.05 5.59 3.10
C GLU A 14 -0.66 4.99 1.85
N LEU A 15 0.16 4.84 0.82
CA LEU A 15 -0.20 4.11 -0.39
C LEU A 15 0.52 2.77 -0.38
N SER A 16 -0.24 1.70 -0.34
CA SER A 16 0.28 0.33 -0.39
C SER A 16 -0.11 -0.32 -1.71
N PHE A 17 0.89 -0.83 -2.40
CA PHE A 17 0.77 -1.61 -3.62
C PHE A 17 1.13 -3.05 -3.29
N MET A 18 0.21 -3.96 -3.53
CA MET A 18 0.35 -5.35 -3.13
C MET A 18 0.21 -6.28 -4.32
N ASN A 19 1.22 -7.11 -4.54
CA ASN A 19 1.16 -8.26 -5.41
C ASN A 19 1.11 -9.49 -4.50
N MET A 20 -0.04 -10.10 -4.38
CA MET A 20 -0.23 -11.25 -3.49
C MET A 20 -0.97 -12.37 -4.23
N GLY A 21 -0.68 -13.60 -3.84
CA GLY A 21 -1.49 -14.74 -4.24
C GLY A 21 -2.95 -14.46 -3.87
N THR A 22 -3.83 -14.63 -4.81
CA THR A 22 -5.26 -14.41 -4.58
C THR A 22 -5.84 -15.64 -3.92
N ASP A 23 -6.57 -15.46 -2.83
CA ASP A 23 -7.51 -16.47 -2.38
C ASP A 23 -8.44 -16.83 -3.55
N ALA A 24 -8.50 -18.14 -3.87
CA ALA A 24 -9.22 -18.64 -5.02
C ALA A 24 -10.69 -18.19 -5.04
N GLU A 25 -11.31 -18.02 -3.89
CA GLU A 25 -12.70 -17.57 -3.77
C GLU A 25 -12.85 -16.06 -4.08
N SER A 26 -11.95 -15.23 -3.60
CA SER A 26 -11.92 -13.78 -3.89
C SER A 26 -11.60 -13.51 -5.35
N PHE A 27 -10.69 -14.31 -5.91
CA PHE A 27 -10.34 -14.28 -7.32
C PHE A 27 -11.54 -14.69 -8.20
N GLU A 28 -12.21 -15.78 -7.84
CA GLU A 28 -13.40 -16.25 -8.56
C GLU A 28 -14.52 -15.22 -8.57
N LYS A 29 -14.75 -14.54 -7.46
CA LYS A 29 -15.72 -13.45 -7.36
C LYS A 29 -15.36 -12.23 -8.22
N SER A 30 -14.08 -11.87 -8.31
CA SER A 30 -13.61 -10.70 -9.08
C SER A 30 -13.71 -10.91 -10.60
N VAL A 31 -13.58 -12.14 -11.05
CA VAL A 31 -13.59 -12.51 -12.49
C VAL A 31 -14.99 -12.95 -12.97
N ARG A 32 -15.87 -13.29 -12.04
CA ARG A 32 -17.20 -13.79 -12.38
C ARG A 32 -18.10 -12.67 -12.90
N ILE A 33 -18.50 -12.78 -14.15
CA ILE A 33 -19.54 -11.90 -14.72
C ILE A 33 -20.89 -12.36 -14.18
N PRO A 34 -21.65 -11.47 -13.50
CA PRO A 34 -22.94 -11.85 -12.91
C PRO A 34 -23.96 -12.23 -14.00
N PHE A 35 -24.68 -13.31 -13.77
CA PHE A 35 -25.77 -13.74 -14.65
C PHE A 35 -26.91 -12.71 -14.64
N ARG A 36 -27.52 -12.53 -15.78
CA ARG A 36 -28.69 -11.68 -15.99
C ARG A 36 -29.86 -12.52 -16.50
N LYS A 37 -31.07 -11.97 -16.45
CA LYS A 37 -32.26 -12.60 -17.00
C LYS A 37 -32.35 -12.39 -18.53
N ASP A 38 -31.37 -12.94 -19.25
CA ASP A 38 -31.27 -12.90 -20.70
C ASP A 38 -30.64 -14.18 -21.26
N GLU A 39 -30.59 -14.36 -22.57
CA GLU A 39 -30.08 -15.55 -23.25
C GLU A 39 -28.55 -15.64 -23.27
N PHE A 40 -27.80 -14.62 -22.77
CA PHE A 40 -26.35 -14.55 -22.88
C PHE A 40 -25.59 -15.15 -21.68
N ASN A 41 -26.26 -15.86 -20.78
CA ASN A 41 -25.59 -16.48 -19.64
C ASN A 41 -24.54 -17.54 -20.01
N PRO A 42 -24.73 -18.38 -21.04
CA PRO A 42 -23.68 -19.29 -21.51
C PRO A 42 -22.41 -18.54 -21.95
N VAL A 43 -22.56 -17.44 -22.68
CA VAL A 43 -21.44 -16.60 -23.14
C VAL A 43 -20.73 -15.94 -21.95
N ARG A 44 -21.46 -15.48 -20.93
CA ARG A 44 -20.88 -14.93 -19.70
C ARG A 44 -20.08 -15.98 -18.93
N ALA A 45 -20.57 -17.21 -18.88
CA ALA A 45 -19.87 -18.31 -18.24
C ALA A 45 -18.56 -18.64 -18.96
N GLU A 46 -18.61 -18.76 -20.30
CA GLU A 46 -17.45 -19.02 -21.14
C GLU A 46 -16.40 -17.90 -21.03
N TYR A 47 -16.83 -16.65 -21.09
CA TYR A 47 -15.96 -15.49 -20.96
C TYR A 47 -15.31 -15.41 -19.55
N SER A 48 -16.07 -15.70 -18.50
CA SER A 48 -15.54 -15.80 -17.14
C SER A 48 -14.49 -16.91 -17.03
N GLN A 49 -14.70 -18.04 -17.68
CA GLN A 49 -13.75 -19.15 -17.71
C GLN A 49 -12.47 -18.80 -18.50
N MET A 50 -12.62 -18.09 -19.61
CA MET A 50 -11.50 -17.57 -20.39
C MET A 50 -10.67 -16.58 -19.58
N LEU A 51 -11.31 -15.63 -18.90
CA LEU A 51 -10.63 -14.68 -18.01
C LEU A 51 -9.88 -15.38 -16.88
N LYS A 52 -10.51 -16.39 -16.25
CA LYS A 52 -9.83 -17.24 -15.25
C LYS A 52 -8.55 -17.85 -15.81
N LYS A 53 -8.61 -18.43 -17.00
CA LYS A 53 -7.47 -19.06 -17.65
C LYS A 53 -6.37 -18.06 -17.99
N GLN A 54 -6.72 -16.90 -18.54
CA GLN A 54 -5.74 -15.85 -18.87
C GLN A 54 -5.04 -15.29 -17.61
N LEU A 55 -5.79 -15.02 -16.56
CA LEU A 55 -5.23 -14.48 -15.32
C LEU A 55 -4.36 -15.51 -14.59
N SER A 56 -4.72 -16.80 -14.63
CA SER A 56 -3.89 -17.86 -14.05
C SER A 56 -2.59 -18.08 -14.83
N GLN A 57 -2.56 -17.78 -16.13
CA GLN A 57 -1.38 -17.93 -17.00
C GLN A 57 -0.52 -16.66 -17.04
N GLY A 58 -1.08 -15.48 -16.82
CA GLY A 58 -0.40 -14.20 -17.06
C GLY A 58 0.31 -13.58 -15.86
N ASN A 59 -0.01 -13.97 -14.62
CA ASN A 59 0.52 -13.31 -13.41
C ASN A 59 0.92 -14.32 -12.31
N ASN A 60 1.26 -15.54 -12.64
CA ASN A 60 1.58 -16.60 -11.65
C ASN A 60 0.56 -16.70 -10.48
N GLY A 61 -0.71 -16.39 -10.73
CA GLY A 61 -1.77 -16.35 -9.71
C GLY A 61 -1.71 -15.16 -8.77
N LEU A 62 -0.91 -14.13 -9.08
CA LEU A 62 -0.82 -12.90 -8.27
C LEU A 62 -1.86 -11.87 -8.71
N THR A 63 -2.52 -11.28 -7.74
CA THR A 63 -3.40 -10.12 -7.96
C THR A 63 -2.74 -8.85 -7.46
N LYS A 64 -2.74 -7.83 -8.33
CA LYS A 64 -2.23 -6.50 -8.02
C LYS A 64 -3.36 -5.66 -7.44
N THR A 65 -3.24 -5.28 -6.17
CA THR A 65 -4.19 -4.42 -5.48
C THR A 65 -3.52 -3.16 -4.94
N LYS A 66 -4.30 -2.10 -4.79
CA LYS A 66 -3.82 -0.82 -4.29
C LYS A 66 -4.70 -0.40 -3.11
N TYR A 67 -4.07 0.01 -2.03
CA TYR A 67 -4.77 0.50 -0.85
C TYR A 67 -4.29 1.90 -0.49
N LEU A 68 -5.23 2.74 -0.10
CA LEU A 68 -4.96 4.01 0.54
C LEU A 68 -5.41 3.91 2.00
N THR A 69 -4.47 4.09 2.91
CA THR A 69 -4.75 4.21 4.34
C THR A 69 -4.50 5.64 4.77
N PHE A 70 -5.40 6.22 5.54
CA PHE A 70 -5.20 7.54 6.11
C PHE A 70 -5.54 7.56 7.59
N GLY A 71 -4.91 8.43 8.32
CA GLY A 71 -5.09 8.60 9.75
C GLY A 71 -5.03 10.07 10.13
N ILE A 72 -5.71 10.40 11.21
CA ILE A 72 -5.71 11.74 11.82
C ILE A 72 -5.45 11.63 13.30
N GLU A 73 -4.86 12.65 13.87
CA GLU A 73 -4.78 12.81 15.31
C GLU A 73 -6.07 13.47 15.83
N ALA A 74 -6.62 12.92 16.90
CA ALA A 74 -7.81 13.47 17.57
C ALA A 74 -7.82 13.08 19.04
N GLU A 75 -8.33 13.97 19.89
CA GLU A 75 -8.41 13.73 21.35
C GLU A 75 -9.44 12.65 21.73
N SER A 76 -10.42 12.41 20.87
CA SER A 76 -11.49 11.44 21.12
C SER A 76 -12.08 10.86 19.85
N MET A 77 -12.64 9.66 19.94
CA MET A 77 -13.41 9.02 18.86
C MET A 77 -14.62 9.84 18.43
N ARG A 78 -15.21 10.63 19.34
CA ARG A 78 -16.35 11.49 19.01
C ARG A 78 -15.98 12.60 18.05
N GLN A 79 -14.77 13.14 18.17
CA GLN A 79 -14.23 14.15 17.26
C GLN A 79 -13.67 13.51 15.98
N ALA A 80 -13.04 12.34 16.09
CA ALA A 80 -12.41 11.65 14.97
C ALA A 80 -13.44 11.19 13.92
N LYS A 81 -14.54 10.56 14.34
CA LYS A 81 -15.52 9.95 13.41
C LYS A 81 -16.06 10.89 12.34
N PRO A 82 -16.60 12.08 12.64
CA PRO A 82 -17.13 12.98 11.62
C PRO A 82 -16.02 13.49 10.69
N ARG A 83 -14.80 13.71 11.21
CA ARG A 83 -13.68 14.17 10.43
C ARG A 83 -13.17 13.10 9.47
N LEU A 84 -13.06 11.85 9.92
CA LEU A 84 -12.71 10.70 9.07
C LEU A 84 -13.76 10.48 7.98
N ALA A 85 -15.05 10.56 8.30
CA ALA A 85 -16.13 10.42 7.32
C ALA A 85 -16.10 11.53 6.25
N HIS A 86 -15.74 12.75 6.64
CA HIS A 86 -15.58 13.86 5.68
C HIS A 86 -14.41 13.59 4.73
N ILE A 87 -13.25 13.22 5.25
CA ILE A 87 -12.06 12.88 4.45
C ILE A 87 -12.36 11.70 3.51
N GLU A 88 -13.03 10.65 4.00
CA GLU A 88 -13.44 9.51 3.18
C GLU A 88 -14.32 9.93 2.00
N ASN A 89 -15.36 10.73 2.23
CA ASN A 89 -16.25 11.22 1.18
C ASN A 89 -15.50 12.06 0.13
N ASP A 90 -14.61 12.93 0.58
CA ASP A 90 -13.82 13.77 -0.31
C ASP A 90 -12.84 12.93 -1.14
N LEU A 91 -12.21 11.93 -0.56
CA LEU A 91 -11.36 10.97 -1.27
C LEU A 91 -12.14 10.20 -2.32
N LEU A 92 -13.30 9.65 -1.98
CA LEU A 92 -14.16 8.94 -2.91
C LEU A 92 -14.59 9.83 -4.08
N ASN A 93 -14.92 11.08 -3.83
CA ASN A 93 -15.27 12.05 -4.86
C ASN A 93 -14.09 12.38 -5.77
N ASN A 94 -12.89 12.53 -5.21
CA ASN A 94 -11.68 12.78 -5.98
C ASN A 94 -11.31 11.58 -6.87
N PHE A 95 -11.38 10.35 -6.35
CA PHE A 95 -11.17 9.14 -7.15
C PHE A 95 -12.21 9.01 -8.27
N ARG A 96 -13.47 9.30 -7.97
CA ARG A 96 -14.54 9.29 -9.00
C ARG A 96 -14.27 10.28 -10.13
N ARG A 97 -13.75 11.48 -9.82
CA ARG A 97 -13.35 12.46 -10.83
C ARG A 97 -12.18 11.98 -11.70
N LEU A 98 -11.31 11.14 -11.15
CA LEU A 98 -10.21 10.50 -11.88
C LEU A 98 -10.66 9.25 -12.67
N GLY A 99 -11.95 8.89 -12.61
CA GLY A 99 -12.45 7.67 -13.25
C GLY A 99 -12.08 6.38 -12.52
N VAL A 100 -11.64 6.48 -11.25
CA VAL A 100 -11.23 5.35 -10.41
C VAL A 100 -12.34 5.02 -9.42
N ILE A 101 -12.65 3.74 -9.30
CA ILE A 101 -13.57 3.24 -8.28
C ILE A 101 -12.76 2.89 -7.04
N ALA A 102 -13.02 3.59 -5.94
CA ALA A 102 -12.49 3.28 -4.63
C ALA A 102 -13.60 2.71 -3.74
N ILE A 103 -13.29 1.68 -2.99
CA ILE A 103 -14.23 0.99 -2.09
C ILE A 103 -13.66 1.08 -0.68
N PRO A 104 -14.37 1.72 0.27
CA PRO A 104 -13.97 1.73 1.66
C PRO A 104 -14.01 0.32 2.24
N LEU A 105 -12.98 -0.06 2.99
CA LEU A 105 -12.94 -1.34 3.70
C LEU A 105 -13.56 -1.18 5.08
N ASP A 106 -14.43 -2.09 5.45
CA ASP A 106 -14.89 -2.21 6.83
C ASP A 106 -13.84 -2.88 7.73
N GLY A 107 -14.11 -2.95 9.04
CA GLY A 107 -13.18 -3.54 10.01
C GLY A 107 -12.88 -5.02 9.74
N LYS A 108 -13.87 -5.79 9.28
CA LYS A 108 -13.70 -7.21 8.95
C LYS A 108 -12.90 -7.41 7.67
N GLU A 109 -13.15 -6.61 6.65
CA GLU A 109 -12.42 -6.60 5.39
C GLU A 109 -10.95 -6.21 5.60
N ARG A 110 -10.71 -5.23 6.46
CA ARG A 110 -9.35 -4.85 6.85
C ARG A 110 -8.63 -5.99 7.58
N LEU A 111 -9.29 -6.67 8.51
CA LEU A 111 -8.70 -7.83 9.19
C LEU A 111 -8.41 -8.98 8.21
N ARG A 112 -9.31 -9.23 7.26
CA ARG A 112 -9.07 -10.20 6.18
C ARG A 112 -7.83 -9.85 5.35
N LEU A 113 -7.67 -8.58 4.99
CA LEU A 113 -6.49 -8.11 4.28
C LEU A 113 -5.22 -8.35 5.09
N MET A 114 -5.22 -7.98 6.38
CA MET A 114 -4.07 -8.18 7.25
C MET A 114 -3.76 -9.67 7.44
N HIS A 115 -4.78 -10.51 7.59
CA HIS A 115 -4.61 -11.96 7.64
C HIS A 115 -3.94 -12.47 6.36
N ALA A 116 -4.41 -12.07 5.18
CA ALA A 116 -3.82 -12.47 3.91
C ALA A 116 -2.35 -12.03 3.78
N MET A 117 -1.96 -10.88 4.34
CA MET A 117 -0.56 -10.42 4.38
C MET A 117 0.32 -11.30 5.27
N PHE A 118 -0.20 -11.79 6.38
CA PHE A 118 0.57 -12.61 7.34
C PHE A 118 0.50 -14.11 7.06
N HIS A 119 -0.42 -14.55 6.19
CA HIS A 119 -0.60 -15.96 5.80
C HIS A 119 -0.36 -16.16 4.30
N MET A 120 0.55 -15.38 3.71
CA MET A 120 0.93 -15.58 2.32
C MET A 120 1.48 -16.99 2.12
N GLY A 121 0.90 -17.73 1.17
CA GLY A 121 1.32 -19.10 0.85
C GLY A 121 0.79 -20.19 1.77
N ASP A 122 -0.02 -19.84 2.75
CA ASP A 122 -0.75 -20.80 3.56
C ASP A 122 -2.20 -20.92 3.04
N ASP A 123 -2.75 -22.13 3.06
CA ASP A 123 -4.17 -22.38 2.70
C ASP A 123 -5.13 -22.01 3.83
N ASP A 124 -4.66 -21.31 4.85
CA ASP A 124 -5.43 -20.92 6.01
C ASP A 124 -6.54 -19.94 5.64
N LYS A 125 -7.77 -20.37 5.86
CA LYS A 125 -8.94 -19.53 5.62
C LYS A 125 -9.15 -18.54 6.75
N PHE A 126 -9.32 -17.26 6.38
CA PHE A 126 -9.69 -16.23 7.33
C PHE A 126 -11.08 -16.52 7.94
N PHE A 127 -11.11 -16.73 9.24
CA PHE A 127 -12.32 -16.87 10.01
C PHE A 127 -12.37 -15.80 11.09
N PHE A 128 -13.40 -14.94 11.06
CA PHE A 128 -13.59 -13.88 12.03
C PHE A 128 -15.07 -13.55 12.20
N ASP A 129 -15.51 -13.47 13.44
CA ASP A 129 -16.83 -12.99 13.82
C ASP A 129 -16.75 -12.10 15.06
N TRP A 130 -17.44 -10.95 15.04
CA TRP A 130 -17.43 -9.98 16.13
C TRP A 130 -18.02 -10.53 17.43
N LYS A 131 -19.07 -11.37 17.32
CA LYS A 131 -19.70 -12.00 18.48
C LYS A 131 -18.73 -12.97 19.15
N TRP A 132 -18.09 -13.78 18.36
CA TRP A 132 -17.10 -14.73 18.87
C TRP A 132 -15.89 -14.03 19.48
N LEU A 133 -15.43 -12.93 18.94
CA LEU A 133 -14.37 -12.12 19.53
C LEU A 133 -14.71 -11.71 20.98
N VAL A 134 -15.93 -11.23 21.22
CA VAL A 134 -16.38 -10.80 22.54
C VAL A 134 -16.50 -11.98 23.51
N GLU A 135 -17.00 -13.12 23.04
CA GLU A 135 -17.23 -14.33 23.86
C GLU A 135 -15.94 -15.08 24.19
N SER A 136 -14.95 -15.07 23.28
CA SER A 136 -13.70 -15.84 23.44
C SER A 136 -12.65 -15.14 24.30
N GLY A 137 -12.76 -13.84 24.51
CA GLY A 137 -11.73 -13.03 25.17
C GLY A 137 -10.44 -12.85 24.36
N LEU A 138 -10.43 -13.31 23.10
CA LEU A 138 -9.32 -13.08 22.17
C LEU A 138 -9.26 -11.63 21.72
N SER A 139 -8.10 -11.21 21.23
CA SER A 139 -7.92 -9.90 20.60
C SER A 139 -8.01 -10.06 19.07
N VAL A 140 -8.25 -8.96 18.36
CA VAL A 140 -8.23 -8.97 16.90
C VAL A 140 -6.89 -9.42 16.31
N LYS A 141 -5.81 -9.29 17.08
CA LYS A 141 -4.46 -9.72 16.68
C LYS A 141 -4.35 -11.25 16.57
N ASP A 142 -5.08 -11.97 17.40
CA ASP A 142 -5.05 -13.42 17.41
C ASP A 142 -5.66 -14.03 16.13
N PHE A 143 -6.50 -13.28 15.43
CA PHE A 143 -7.10 -13.69 14.16
C PHE A 143 -6.23 -13.37 12.93
N ILE A 144 -5.21 -12.56 13.07
CA ILE A 144 -4.35 -12.14 11.96
C ILE A 144 -2.89 -12.56 12.15
N ALA A 145 -2.51 -12.98 13.37
CA ALA A 145 -1.14 -13.38 13.66
C ALA A 145 -0.74 -14.62 12.87
N PRO A 146 0.47 -14.66 12.29
CA PRO A 146 0.95 -15.85 11.61
C PRO A 146 1.22 -16.97 12.63
N THR A 147 1.08 -18.21 12.21
CA THR A 147 1.31 -19.40 13.04
C THR A 147 2.76 -19.48 13.54
N ALA A 148 3.70 -19.06 12.72
CA ALA A 148 5.12 -19.00 13.06
C ALA A 148 5.79 -17.81 12.38
N PHE A 149 6.58 -17.09 13.15
CA PHE A 149 7.41 -15.98 12.67
C PHE A 149 8.83 -16.11 13.22
N VAL A 150 9.79 -16.39 12.34
CA VAL A 150 11.16 -16.70 12.75
C VAL A 150 12.16 -15.77 12.05
N PHE A 151 13.00 -15.11 12.81
CA PHE A 151 14.14 -14.35 12.33
C PHE A 151 15.41 -15.18 12.36
N LYS A 152 15.83 -15.74 11.23
CA LYS A 152 17.07 -16.51 11.12
C LYS A 152 18.29 -15.63 10.87
N SER A 153 18.09 -14.42 10.38
CA SER A 153 19.15 -13.45 10.11
C SER A 153 18.61 -12.02 10.22
N ASN A 154 19.49 -11.03 10.19
CA ASN A 154 19.13 -9.60 10.20
C ASN A 154 18.49 -9.14 8.88
N ARG A 155 18.51 -9.96 7.84
CA ARG A 155 18.04 -9.59 6.48
C ARG A 155 16.80 -10.35 6.05
N THR A 156 16.54 -11.49 6.67
CA THR A 156 15.46 -12.39 6.25
C THR A 156 14.65 -12.86 7.45
N PHE A 157 13.36 -13.03 7.21
CA PHE A 157 12.44 -13.67 8.14
C PHE A 157 11.75 -14.84 7.46
N GLN A 158 11.22 -15.74 8.26
CA GLN A 158 10.37 -16.82 7.79
C GLN A 158 8.99 -16.64 8.42
N MET A 159 7.95 -16.79 7.60
CA MET A 159 6.56 -16.69 7.99
C MET A 159 5.81 -17.86 7.37
N GLY A 160 5.34 -18.80 8.21
CA GLY A 160 4.84 -20.07 7.72
C GLY A 160 5.89 -20.81 6.89
N SER A 161 5.54 -21.18 5.67
CA SER A 161 6.41 -21.84 4.69
C SER A 161 7.28 -20.89 3.87
N LEU A 162 7.00 -19.58 3.91
CA LEU A 162 7.65 -18.59 3.07
C LEU A 162 8.81 -17.86 3.75
N TYR A 163 9.80 -17.50 2.95
CA TYR A 163 10.88 -16.61 3.35
C TYR A 163 10.63 -15.22 2.79
N GLY A 164 10.85 -14.21 3.62
CA GLY A 164 10.70 -12.82 3.25
C GLY A 164 11.91 -11.98 3.62
N SER A 165 12.03 -10.83 2.99
CA SER A 165 12.98 -9.79 3.36
C SER A 165 12.30 -8.42 3.30
N MET A 166 12.80 -7.48 4.09
CA MET A 166 12.36 -6.09 4.08
C MET A 166 13.48 -5.19 3.61
N SER A 167 13.13 -4.22 2.77
CA SER A 167 14.06 -3.20 2.29
C SER A 167 13.36 -1.85 2.33
N PHE A 168 14.14 -0.79 2.49
CA PHE A 168 13.64 0.57 2.37
C PHE A 168 14.55 1.39 1.46
N LEU A 169 13.95 2.32 0.74
CA LEU A 169 14.68 3.22 -0.12
C LEU A 169 15.25 4.37 0.74
N SER A 170 16.57 4.35 0.95
CA SER A 170 17.26 5.34 1.80
C SER A 170 17.88 6.50 1.04
N ILE A 171 18.27 6.27 -0.20
CA ILE A 171 18.90 7.26 -1.07
C ILE A 171 18.14 7.30 -2.38
N THR A 172 17.69 8.47 -2.75
CA THR A 172 17.04 8.70 -4.03
C THR A 172 18.03 9.37 -4.99
N ALA A 173 17.96 9.00 -6.26
CA ALA A 173 18.62 9.77 -7.32
C ALA A 173 18.04 11.19 -7.36
N SER A 174 18.81 12.13 -7.88
CA SER A 174 18.36 13.53 -8.05
C SER A 174 17.14 13.65 -8.96
N ASP A 175 16.93 12.67 -9.82
CA ASP A 175 15.78 12.55 -10.72
C ASP A 175 15.22 11.14 -10.61
N LEU A 176 13.95 11.04 -10.15
CA LEU A 176 13.22 9.80 -10.02
C LEU A 176 12.18 9.74 -11.14
N SER A 177 12.28 8.72 -11.97
CA SER A 177 11.28 8.43 -12.98
C SER A 177 10.01 7.85 -12.35
N ASP A 178 8.83 8.29 -12.80
CA ASP A 178 7.53 7.71 -12.43
C ASP A 178 7.43 6.22 -12.77
N ARG A 179 8.28 5.73 -13.70
CA ARG A 179 8.33 4.31 -14.08
C ARG A 179 8.91 3.41 -12.99
N MET A 180 9.71 3.93 -12.06
CA MET A 180 10.34 3.11 -11.01
C MET A 180 9.32 2.30 -10.22
N LEU A 181 8.21 2.90 -9.81
CA LEU A 181 7.13 2.20 -9.11
C LEU A 181 6.44 1.18 -10.02
N ALA A 182 6.26 1.51 -11.30
CA ALA A 182 5.67 0.59 -12.26
C ALA A 182 6.56 -0.64 -12.45
N ASP A 183 7.85 -0.45 -12.61
CA ASP A 183 8.82 -1.54 -12.78
C ASP A 183 8.86 -2.47 -11.56
N PHE A 184 8.78 -1.91 -10.33
CA PHE A 184 8.64 -2.73 -9.12
C PHE A 184 7.33 -3.52 -9.09
N LEU A 185 6.22 -2.91 -9.49
CA LEU A 185 4.92 -3.55 -9.48
C LEU A 185 4.75 -4.59 -10.59
N ASP A 186 5.55 -4.51 -11.64
CA ASP A 186 5.54 -5.47 -12.74
C ASP A 186 6.35 -6.74 -12.46
N MET A 187 7.09 -6.77 -11.33
CA MET A 187 7.77 -7.99 -10.92
C MET A 187 6.77 -9.11 -10.59
N GLU A 188 7.01 -10.30 -11.13
CA GLU A 188 6.19 -11.50 -10.91
C GLU A 188 6.54 -12.17 -9.57
N SER A 189 6.51 -11.43 -8.48
CA SER A 189 6.79 -11.92 -7.13
C SER A 189 5.76 -11.39 -6.14
N SER A 190 5.51 -12.16 -5.08
CA SER A 190 4.73 -11.69 -3.95
C SER A 190 5.48 -10.56 -3.26
N GLN A 191 4.90 -9.37 -3.27
CA GLN A 191 5.54 -8.18 -2.69
C GLN A 191 4.52 -7.16 -2.21
N ILE A 192 4.93 -6.37 -1.26
CA ILE A 192 4.20 -5.22 -0.75
C ILE A 192 5.13 -4.02 -0.81
N VAL A 193 4.75 -3.01 -1.56
CA VAL A 193 5.46 -1.73 -1.63
C VAL A 193 4.60 -0.68 -0.96
N THR A 194 5.10 -0.09 0.11
CA THR A 194 4.38 0.93 0.88
C THR A 194 5.10 2.27 0.78
N MET A 195 4.33 3.30 0.46
CA MET A 195 4.79 4.68 0.44
C MET A 195 4.09 5.45 1.55
N HIS A 196 4.84 5.86 2.57
CA HIS A 196 4.36 6.74 3.63
C HIS A 196 4.51 8.18 3.19
N ILE A 197 3.43 8.94 3.21
CA ILE A 197 3.39 10.32 2.74
C ILE A 197 2.85 11.19 3.87
N GLN A 198 3.60 12.24 4.16
CA GLN A 198 3.20 13.25 5.13
C GLN A 198 3.25 14.62 4.48
N SER A 199 2.14 15.33 4.51
CA SER A 199 2.08 16.71 4.10
C SER A 199 2.80 17.60 5.12
N VAL A 200 3.58 18.54 4.66
CA VAL A 200 4.30 19.50 5.51
C VAL A 200 3.69 20.87 5.31
N ASP A 201 3.57 21.63 6.42
CA ASP A 201 3.15 23.01 6.34
C ASP A 201 4.04 23.80 5.38
N GLN A 202 3.43 24.61 4.52
CA GLN A 202 4.13 25.34 3.45
C GLN A 202 5.23 26.25 4.00
N THR A 203 4.98 26.93 5.12
CA THR A 203 5.95 27.83 5.74
C THR A 203 7.15 27.05 6.27
N ALA A 204 6.90 25.91 6.93
CA ALA A 204 7.94 25.01 7.42
C ALA A 204 8.75 24.41 6.26
N ALA A 205 8.07 23.99 5.18
CA ALA A 205 8.73 23.47 3.98
C ALA A 205 9.66 24.49 3.35
N ILE A 206 9.20 25.72 3.13
CA ILE A 206 10.01 26.81 2.56
C ILE A 206 11.23 27.10 3.44
N LYS A 207 11.06 27.15 4.76
CA LYS A 207 12.16 27.36 5.70
C LYS A 207 13.21 26.24 5.62
N THR A 208 12.76 25.00 5.56
CA THR A 208 13.65 23.83 5.42
C THR A 208 14.41 23.86 4.10
N ILE A 209 13.72 24.11 2.98
CA ILE A 209 14.34 24.20 1.65
C ILE A 209 15.40 25.30 1.62
N LYS A 210 15.08 26.50 2.11
CA LYS A 210 16.04 27.61 2.18
C LYS A 210 17.28 27.25 3.01
N ARG A 211 17.09 26.58 4.14
CA ARG A 211 18.21 26.12 4.97
C ARG A 211 19.09 25.11 4.23
N THR A 212 18.48 24.11 3.59
CA THR A 212 19.22 23.11 2.82
C THR A 212 20.00 23.72 1.65
N ILE A 213 19.41 24.67 0.91
CA ILE A 213 20.11 25.40 -0.16
C ILE A 213 21.34 26.12 0.42
N THR A 214 21.18 26.84 1.54
CA THR A 214 22.29 27.55 2.18
C THR A 214 23.40 26.63 2.63
N GLU A 215 23.04 25.43 3.17
CA GLU A 215 24.02 24.42 3.58
C GLU A 215 24.76 23.82 2.38
N LEU A 216 24.07 23.54 1.27
CA LEU A 216 24.68 23.06 0.02
C LEU A 216 25.64 24.12 -0.58
N ASP A 217 25.25 25.38 -0.61
CA ASP A 217 26.10 26.48 -1.11
C ASP A 217 27.37 26.61 -0.26
N ARG A 218 27.27 26.52 1.07
CA ARG A 218 28.42 26.51 1.97
C ARG A 218 29.33 25.30 1.71
N SER A 219 28.77 24.10 1.58
CA SER A 219 29.56 22.88 1.30
C SER A 219 30.28 23.01 -0.04
N LYS A 220 29.61 23.51 -1.07
CA LYS A 220 30.23 23.77 -2.38
C LYS A 220 31.41 24.75 -2.31
N ILE A 221 31.25 25.87 -1.56
CA ILE A 221 32.32 26.82 -1.36
C ILE A 221 33.50 26.20 -0.59
N GLU A 222 33.22 25.36 0.42
CA GLU A 222 34.27 24.68 1.15
C GLU A 222 35.02 23.67 0.29
N GLU A 223 34.31 22.91 -0.55
CA GLU A 223 34.93 21.96 -1.49
C GLU A 223 35.80 22.67 -2.52
N GLN A 224 35.33 23.82 -3.07
CA GLN A 224 36.11 24.64 -3.96
C GLN A 224 37.38 25.15 -3.28
N LYS A 225 37.29 25.67 -2.04
CA LYS A 225 38.44 26.10 -1.27
C LYS A 225 39.44 24.96 -1.03
N LYS A 226 38.97 23.77 -0.75
CA LYS A 226 39.81 22.57 -0.58
C LYS A 226 40.51 22.19 -1.89
N ALA A 227 39.79 22.20 -3.02
CA ALA A 227 40.34 21.89 -4.31
C ALA A 227 41.44 22.92 -4.71
N VAL A 228 41.21 24.20 -4.53
CA VAL A 228 42.23 25.23 -4.77
C VAL A 228 43.45 25.05 -3.87
N ARG A 229 43.27 24.73 -2.59
CA ARG A 229 44.39 24.46 -1.67
C ARG A 229 45.16 23.18 -2.03
N ALA A 230 44.51 22.20 -2.67
CA ALA A 230 45.15 20.99 -3.14
C ALA A 230 45.82 21.13 -4.50
N GLY A 231 45.78 22.32 -5.14
CA GLY A 231 46.44 22.60 -6.40
C GLY A 231 45.73 22.08 -7.65
N TYR A 232 44.45 21.79 -7.53
CA TYR A 232 43.62 21.43 -8.69
C TYR A 232 43.01 22.73 -9.27
N ASP A 233 43.39 23.04 -10.48
CA ASP A 233 42.66 24.02 -11.29
C ASP A 233 41.33 23.42 -11.75
N MET A 234 40.26 24.15 -11.47
CA MET A 234 38.92 23.81 -11.99
C MET A 234 38.64 24.66 -13.22
#